data_8c42bd86e52b87014594a583fde07635
#
_entry.id   8c42bd86e52b87014594a583fde07635
#
_cell.length_a   1.000
_cell.length_b   1.000
_cell.length_c   1.000
_cell.angle_alpha   90.00
_cell.angle_beta   90.00
_cell.angle_gamma   90.00
#
_symmetry.space_group_name_H-M   'P 1'
#
loop_
_entity.id
_entity.type
_entity.pdbx_description
1 polymer ?
#
loop_
_entity_poly.entity_id
_entity_poly.type
_entity_poly.pdbx_seq_one_letter_code
_entity_poly.pdbx_strand_id
1 'polypeptide(L)'
;MLGSYIFTDPKGELYDDTAGYLKSHGYDIKVLNLVNPVNSDGYNPLAHINSELDVDVIANTVVKGQKSEGGSSDPYWDDMAEMLLKALIYYLIAVRPPEEQNLASCAEMVRAASNNGGGNILSEMIGQLPYDHPARMYYKSV
;
A
#
# COMPACT_ATOMS: atom_id res chain seq x y z
N MET A 1 12.52 -28.79 -10.87
CA MET A 1 11.64 -28.33 -9.78
C MET A 1 10.67 -27.31 -10.36
N LEU A 2 9.39 -27.47 -10.15
CA LEU A 2 8.38 -26.49 -10.54
C LEU A 2 7.78 -25.93 -9.24
N GLY A 3 7.86 -24.61 -9.03
CA GLY A 3 7.33 -23.97 -7.82
C GLY A 3 7.74 -22.51 -7.72
N SER A 4 7.15 -21.79 -6.78
CA SER A 4 7.53 -20.42 -6.42
C SER A 4 8.44 -20.45 -5.19
N TYR A 5 9.48 -19.64 -5.22
CA TYR A 5 10.50 -19.61 -4.19
C TYR A 5 10.80 -18.17 -3.79
N ILE A 6 11.09 -17.96 -2.52
CA ILE A 6 11.54 -16.67 -1.98
C ILE A 6 12.92 -16.88 -1.37
N PHE A 7 13.86 -16.03 -1.74
CA PHE A 7 15.22 -16.04 -1.23
C PHE A 7 15.60 -14.71 -0.60
N THR A 8 16.32 -14.73 0.49
CA THR A 8 17.00 -13.56 1.03
C THR A 8 18.44 -13.57 0.55
N ASP A 9 18.88 -12.50 -0.10
CA ASP A 9 20.21 -12.38 -0.70
C ASP A 9 20.90 -11.08 -0.25
N PRO A 10 21.52 -11.07 0.94
CA PRO A 10 22.08 -9.86 1.53
C PRO A 10 23.22 -9.23 0.72
N LYS A 11 23.90 -10.01 -0.13
CA LYS A 11 25.03 -9.56 -0.93
C LYS A 11 24.77 -9.46 -2.42
N GLY A 12 23.66 -10.03 -2.92
CA GLY A 12 23.34 -10.11 -4.33
C GLY A 12 23.99 -11.27 -5.09
N GLU A 13 24.81 -12.09 -4.40
CA GLU A 13 25.56 -13.20 -5.01
C GLU A 13 24.62 -14.26 -5.61
N LEU A 14 23.52 -14.60 -4.92
CA LEU A 14 22.56 -15.59 -5.43
C LEU A 14 21.86 -15.09 -6.70
N TYR A 15 21.50 -13.83 -6.75
CA TYR A 15 20.90 -13.23 -7.93
C TYR A 15 21.88 -13.26 -9.11
N ASP A 16 23.10 -12.80 -8.90
CA ASP A 16 24.12 -12.75 -9.95
C ASP A 16 24.44 -14.13 -10.52
N ASP A 17 24.54 -15.16 -9.67
CA ASP A 17 24.89 -16.51 -10.06
C ASP A 17 23.73 -17.28 -10.70
N THR A 18 22.47 -17.02 -10.30
CA THR A 18 21.35 -17.93 -10.65
C THR A 18 20.26 -17.31 -11.49
N ALA A 19 20.07 -15.97 -11.47
CA ALA A 19 18.96 -15.32 -12.13
C ALA A 19 18.91 -15.57 -13.65
N GLY A 20 20.06 -15.53 -14.32
CA GLY A 20 20.16 -15.81 -15.75
C GLY A 20 19.74 -17.24 -16.10
N TYR A 21 20.19 -18.20 -15.31
CA TYR A 21 19.84 -19.60 -15.48
C TYR A 21 18.36 -19.85 -15.26
N LEU A 22 17.79 -19.33 -14.18
CA LEU A 22 16.37 -19.48 -13.85
C LEU A 22 15.47 -18.84 -14.91
N LYS A 23 15.81 -17.62 -15.37
CA LYS A 23 15.09 -16.97 -16.49
C LYS A 23 15.07 -17.81 -17.75
N SER A 24 16.21 -18.44 -18.11
CA SER A 24 16.30 -19.31 -19.29
C SER A 24 15.44 -20.58 -19.18
N HIS A 25 15.05 -20.96 -17.96
CA HIS A 25 14.17 -22.08 -17.65
C HIS A 25 12.69 -21.66 -17.39
N GLY A 26 12.33 -20.42 -17.75
CA GLY A 26 10.95 -19.95 -17.73
C GLY A 26 10.47 -19.44 -16.37
N TYR A 27 11.36 -19.18 -15.40
CA TYR A 27 11.00 -18.55 -14.15
C TYR A 27 10.84 -17.03 -14.32
N ASP A 28 9.78 -16.48 -13.73
CA ASP A 28 9.63 -15.04 -13.57
C ASP A 28 10.34 -14.62 -12.27
N ILE A 29 11.39 -13.81 -12.42
CA ILE A 29 12.24 -13.39 -11.30
C ILE A 29 11.88 -11.95 -10.97
N LYS A 30 11.50 -11.73 -9.72
CA LYS A 30 11.27 -10.42 -9.13
C LYS A 30 12.31 -10.14 -8.06
N VAL A 31 12.84 -8.93 -8.06
CA VAL A 31 13.89 -8.51 -7.12
C VAL A 31 13.39 -7.32 -6.31
N LEU A 32 13.28 -7.49 -5.01
CA LEU A 32 13.06 -6.38 -4.08
C LEU A 32 14.42 -5.92 -3.53
N ASN A 33 14.95 -4.84 -4.08
CA ASN A 33 16.25 -4.29 -3.70
C ASN A 33 16.06 -3.10 -2.74
N LEU A 34 16.25 -3.33 -1.45
CA LEU A 34 16.12 -2.30 -0.42
C LEU A 34 17.35 -1.41 -0.28
N VAL A 35 18.50 -1.83 -0.83
CA VAL A 35 19.75 -1.06 -0.82
C VAL A 35 19.80 -0.07 -1.98
N ASN A 36 19.38 -0.52 -3.17
CA ASN A 36 19.31 0.32 -4.35
C ASN A 36 17.92 0.23 -5.01
N PRO A 37 16.96 1.04 -4.56
CA PRO A 37 15.58 0.98 -5.05
C PRO A 37 15.41 1.24 -6.56
N VAL A 38 16.38 1.88 -7.20
CA VAL A 38 16.36 2.11 -8.67
C VAL A 38 16.45 0.78 -9.43
N ASN A 39 17.13 -0.20 -8.86
CA ASN A 39 17.29 -1.55 -9.42
C ASN A 39 16.32 -2.57 -8.81
N SER A 40 15.23 -2.09 -8.21
CA SER A 40 14.20 -2.93 -7.59
C SER A 40 12.99 -3.05 -8.50
N ASP A 41 12.38 -4.23 -8.55
CA ASP A 41 11.02 -4.35 -9.05
C ASP A 41 10.05 -3.62 -8.13
N GLY A 42 9.03 -3.01 -8.72
CA GLY A 42 7.97 -2.36 -7.98
C GLY A 42 6.97 -3.37 -7.41
N TYR A 43 6.45 -3.08 -6.23
CA TYR A 43 5.35 -3.83 -5.64
C TYR A 43 4.21 -2.87 -5.26
N ASN A 44 3.04 -3.11 -5.84
CA ASN A 44 1.83 -2.38 -5.49
C ASN A 44 0.87 -3.31 -4.74
N PRO A 45 0.74 -3.18 -3.41
CA PRO A 45 -0.15 -4.04 -2.64
C PRO A 45 -1.62 -3.89 -3.04
N LEU A 46 -2.04 -2.71 -3.51
CA LEU A 46 -3.42 -2.47 -3.91
C LEU A 46 -3.83 -3.28 -5.14
N ALA A 47 -2.89 -3.64 -6.00
CA ALA A 47 -3.15 -4.49 -7.17
C ALA A 47 -3.50 -5.95 -6.81
N HIS A 48 -3.33 -6.33 -5.55
CA HIS A 48 -3.56 -7.70 -5.05
C HIS A 48 -4.74 -7.80 -4.07
N ILE A 49 -5.56 -6.76 -3.96
CA ILE A 49 -6.75 -6.75 -3.11
C ILE A 49 -7.84 -7.63 -3.76
N ASN A 50 -8.25 -8.67 -3.05
CA ASN A 50 -9.31 -9.58 -3.44
C ASN A 50 -10.47 -9.61 -2.43
N SER A 51 -10.25 -9.07 -1.24
CA SER A 51 -11.20 -9.06 -0.14
C SER A 51 -11.04 -7.81 0.75
N GLU A 52 -12.05 -7.53 1.57
CA GLU A 52 -11.96 -6.45 2.57
C GLU A 52 -10.82 -6.69 3.58
N LEU A 53 -10.54 -7.97 3.89
CA LEU A 53 -9.45 -8.33 4.79
C LEU A 53 -8.07 -7.88 4.25
N ASP A 54 -7.88 -7.89 2.94
CA ASP A 54 -6.62 -7.45 2.34
C ASP A 54 -6.41 -5.94 2.56
N VAL A 55 -7.48 -5.15 2.51
CA VAL A 55 -7.43 -3.71 2.83
C VAL A 55 -7.04 -3.50 4.29
N ASP A 56 -7.62 -4.29 5.20
CA ASP A 56 -7.29 -4.25 6.62
C ASP A 56 -5.82 -4.58 6.88
N VAL A 57 -5.32 -5.65 6.26
CA VAL A 57 -3.91 -6.07 6.37
C VAL A 57 -2.97 -4.99 5.84
N ILE A 58 -3.26 -4.41 4.67
CA ILE A 58 -2.43 -3.36 4.07
C ILE A 58 -2.39 -2.13 4.98
N ALA A 59 -3.56 -1.62 5.40
CA ALA A 59 -3.65 -0.42 6.22
C ALA A 59 -2.94 -0.60 7.57
N ASN A 60 -3.20 -1.71 8.24
CA ASN A 60 -2.57 -2.06 9.51
C ASN A 60 -1.04 -2.20 9.38
N THR A 61 -0.55 -2.85 8.33
CA THR A 61 0.89 -3.03 8.09
C THR A 61 1.58 -1.69 7.84
N VAL A 62 0.98 -0.80 7.05
CA VAL A 62 1.55 0.53 6.77
C VAL A 62 1.61 1.37 8.04
N VAL A 63 0.54 1.42 8.83
CA VAL A 63 0.49 2.22 10.06
C VAL A 63 1.43 1.66 11.13
N LYS A 64 1.42 0.35 11.36
CA LYS A 64 2.30 -0.27 12.37
C LYS A 64 3.76 -0.31 11.95
N GLY A 65 4.06 -0.45 10.67
CA GLY A 65 5.42 -0.43 10.14
C GLY A 65 6.15 0.90 10.33
N GLN A 66 5.42 1.97 10.64
CA GLN A 66 5.99 3.29 10.93
C GLN A 66 6.46 3.45 12.39
N LYS A 67 6.14 2.49 13.26
CA LYS A 67 6.56 2.56 14.67
C LYS A 67 8.04 2.26 14.79
N SER A 68 8.83 3.25 15.21
CA SER A 68 10.17 3.00 15.71
C SER A 68 10.09 2.26 17.06
N GLU A 69 10.96 1.30 17.28
CA GLU A 69 11.10 0.61 18.57
C GLU A 69 11.28 1.65 19.68
N GLY A 70 10.29 1.77 20.57
CA GLY A 70 10.32 2.65 21.75
C GLY A 70 9.41 3.88 21.70
N GLY A 71 8.72 4.17 20.60
CA GLY A 71 7.72 5.23 20.55
C GLY A 71 6.35 4.74 21.02
N SER A 72 5.87 5.18 22.18
CA SER A 72 4.47 5.01 22.57
C SER A 72 3.66 6.12 21.91
N SER A 73 3.14 5.88 20.69
CA SER A 73 2.02 6.69 20.18
C SER A 73 0.74 6.25 20.88
N ASP A 74 -0.13 7.20 21.18
CA ASP A 74 -1.48 6.89 21.67
C ASP A 74 -2.17 6.00 20.62
N PRO A 75 -2.66 4.80 20.99
CA PRO A 75 -3.36 3.89 20.08
C PRO A 75 -4.48 4.56 19.28
N TYR A 76 -5.10 5.59 19.83
CA TYR A 76 -6.14 6.37 19.17
C TYR A 76 -5.69 6.96 17.83
N TRP A 77 -4.50 7.55 17.76
CA TRP A 77 -4.00 8.15 16.52
C TRP A 77 -3.68 7.11 15.45
N ASP A 78 -3.21 5.94 15.87
CA ASP A 78 -2.94 4.83 14.94
C ASP A 78 -4.24 4.29 14.36
N ASP A 79 -5.28 4.13 15.19
CA ASP A 79 -6.59 3.68 14.74
C ASP A 79 -7.23 4.68 13.76
N MET A 80 -7.10 5.98 14.03
CA MET A 80 -7.58 7.03 13.13
C MET A 80 -6.82 7.02 11.80
N ALA A 81 -5.50 6.88 11.84
CA ALA A 81 -4.67 6.79 10.63
C ALA A 81 -5.02 5.54 9.79
N GLU A 82 -5.26 4.40 10.44
CA GLU A 82 -5.67 3.17 9.79
C GLU A 82 -7.04 3.32 9.11
N MET A 83 -8.03 3.91 9.81
CA MET A 83 -9.35 4.17 9.26
C MET A 83 -9.31 5.13 8.07
N LEU A 84 -8.52 6.21 8.16
CA LEU A 84 -8.32 7.13 7.05
C LEU A 84 -7.69 6.42 5.85
N LEU A 85 -6.65 5.63 6.06
CA LEU A 85 -6.00 4.90 4.97
C LEU A 85 -6.94 3.90 4.30
N LYS A 86 -7.76 3.17 5.06
CA LYS A 86 -8.83 2.31 4.52
C LYS A 86 -9.82 3.10 3.67
N ALA A 87 -10.28 4.25 4.15
CA ALA A 87 -11.20 5.09 3.39
C ALA A 87 -10.61 5.52 2.04
N LEU A 88 -9.33 5.91 2.02
CA LEU A 88 -8.63 6.32 0.81
C LEU A 88 -8.42 5.15 -0.16
N ILE A 89 -8.05 3.97 0.33
CA ILE A 89 -7.88 2.77 -0.49
C ILE A 89 -9.21 2.40 -1.16
N TYR A 90 -10.31 2.34 -0.41
CA TYR A 90 -11.64 2.05 -0.97
C TYR A 90 -12.09 3.10 -1.98
N TYR A 91 -11.78 4.37 -1.73
CA TYR A 91 -12.07 5.44 -2.68
C TYR A 91 -11.29 5.24 -4.00
N LEU A 92 -9.99 4.98 -3.93
CA LEU A 92 -9.16 4.77 -5.12
C LEU A 92 -9.65 3.59 -5.95
N ILE A 93 -9.97 2.47 -5.31
CA ILE A 93 -10.48 1.27 -5.99
C ILE A 93 -11.81 1.56 -6.71
N ALA A 94 -12.67 2.38 -6.11
CA ALA A 94 -13.98 2.68 -6.67
C ALA A 94 -13.96 3.69 -7.82
N VAL A 95 -13.02 4.64 -7.82
CA VAL A 95 -13.09 5.85 -8.67
C VAL A 95 -11.91 5.98 -9.63
N ARG A 96 -10.75 5.42 -9.30
CA ARG A 96 -9.53 5.61 -10.06
C ARG A 96 -9.19 4.41 -10.94
N PRO A 97 -8.56 4.64 -12.10
CA PRO A 97 -8.06 3.55 -12.94
C PRO A 97 -6.94 2.78 -12.21
N PRO A 98 -6.67 1.51 -12.58
CA PRO A 98 -5.71 0.65 -11.89
C PRO A 98 -4.31 1.24 -11.72
N GLU A 99 -3.86 2.07 -12.65
CA GLU A 99 -2.55 2.71 -12.62
C GLU A 99 -2.41 3.72 -11.47
N GLU A 100 -3.53 4.31 -11.04
CA GLU A 100 -3.61 5.28 -9.94
C GLU A 100 -3.95 4.61 -8.60
N GLN A 101 -4.31 3.33 -8.60
CA GLN A 101 -4.65 2.58 -7.38
C GLN A 101 -3.37 2.12 -6.66
N ASN A 102 -2.72 3.02 -5.95
CA ASN A 102 -1.48 2.76 -5.21
C ASN A 102 -1.36 3.64 -3.96
N LEU A 103 -0.41 3.30 -3.08
CA LEU A 103 -0.20 4.04 -1.83
C LEU A 103 0.35 5.46 -2.05
N ALA A 104 1.04 5.72 -3.16
CA ALA A 104 1.50 7.06 -3.49
C ALA A 104 0.30 7.99 -3.76
N SER A 105 -0.71 7.51 -4.47
CA SER A 105 -1.96 8.24 -4.69
C SER A 105 -2.70 8.54 -3.37
N CYS A 106 -2.72 7.60 -2.41
CA CYS A 106 -3.23 7.88 -1.06
C CYS A 106 -2.48 9.04 -0.40
N ALA A 107 -1.14 9.01 -0.44
CA ALA A 107 -0.32 10.07 0.14
C ALA A 107 -0.53 11.43 -0.56
N GLU A 108 -0.72 11.45 -1.86
CA GLU A 108 -1.04 12.67 -2.62
C GLU A 108 -2.39 13.25 -2.22
N MET A 109 -3.42 12.42 -2.03
CA MET A 109 -4.74 12.87 -1.56
C MET A 109 -4.65 13.52 -0.19
N VAL A 110 -3.91 12.94 0.75
CA VAL A 110 -3.69 13.53 2.08
C VAL A 110 -2.93 14.85 1.98
N ARG A 111 -1.89 14.91 1.15
CA ARG A 111 -1.11 16.14 0.93
C ARG A 111 -1.96 17.25 0.30
N ALA A 112 -2.78 16.91 -0.68
CA ALA A 112 -3.68 17.86 -1.32
C ALA A 112 -4.72 18.41 -0.33
N ALA A 113 -5.26 17.56 0.54
CA ALA A 113 -6.19 17.97 1.59
C ALA A 113 -5.51 18.93 2.58
N SER A 114 -4.30 18.61 3.04
CA SER A 114 -3.54 19.44 3.99
C SER A 114 -3.23 20.84 3.43
N ASN A 115 -2.92 20.95 2.14
CA ASN A 115 -2.55 22.21 1.48
C ASN A 115 -3.76 23.13 1.22
N ASN A 116 -4.96 22.59 1.13
CA ASN A 116 -6.17 23.32 0.75
C ASN A 116 -7.17 23.54 1.90
N GLY A 117 -6.70 23.64 3.13
CA GLY A 117 -7.54 24.00 4.29
C GLY A 117 -8.19 22.82 5.01
N GLY A 118 -7.62 21.63 4.88
CA GLY A 118 -8.01 20.49 5.70
C GLY A 118 -9.00 19.54 5.03
N GLY A 119 -9.73 18.76 5.84
CA GLY A 119 -10.54 17.64 5.42
C GLY A 119 -11.71 17.90 4.45
N ASN A 120 -12.00 19.16 4.09
CA ASN A 120 -13.14 19.47 3.21
C ASN A 120 -13.05 18.79 1.84
N ILE A 121 -11.87 18.78 1.22
CA ILE A 121 -11.68 18.15 -0.11
C ILE A 121 -11.91 16.65 -0.05
N LEU A 122 -11.34 15.97 0.94
CA LEU A 122 -11.57 14.53 1.12
C LEU A 122 -13.03 14.24 1.42
N SER A 123 -13.67 15.08 2.24
CA SER A 123 -15.08 14.96 2.56
C SER A 123 -15.97 15.10 1.32
N GLU A 124 -15.68 16.05 0.44
CA GLU A 124 -16.39 16.24 -0.82
C GLU A 124 -16.19 15.06 -1.78
N MET A 125 -14.93 14.63 -1.96
CA MET A 125 -14.61 13.52 -2.84
C MET A 125 -15.28 12.21 -2.39
N ILE A 126 -15.12 11.85 -1.12
CA ILE A 126 -15.69 10.63 -0.54
C ILE A 126 -17.22 10.74 -0.44
N GLY A 127 -17.73 11.95 -0.22
CA GLY A 127 -19.17 12.24 -0.18
C GLY A 127 -19.92 12.01 -1.49
N GLN A 128 -19.23 11.95 -2.63
CA GLN A 128 -19.82 11.63 -3.93
C GLN A 128 -20.13 10.13 -4.11
N LEU A 129 -19.54 9.27 -3.27
CA LEU A 129 -19.81 7.83 -3.30
C LEU A 129 -21.18 7.49 -2.70
N PRO A 130 -21.77 6.32 -3.00
CA PRO A 130 -22.99 5.85 -2.37
C PRO A 130 -22.92 5.88 -0.83
N TYR A 131 -24.06 6.07 -0.17
CA TYR A 131 -24.09 6.26 1.29
C TYR A 131 -23.56 5.06 2.08
N ASP A 132 -23.77 3.86 1.57
CA ASP A 132 -23.34 2.57 2.12
C ASP A 132 -21.95 2.15 1.67
N HIS A 133 -21.22 2.97 0.92
CA HIS A 133 -19.89 2.63 0.42
C HIS A 133 -18.86 2.59 1.57
N PRO A 134 -17.98 1.55 1.64
CA PRO A 134 -16.99 1.40 2.71
C PRO A 134 -16.13 2.64 2.96
N ALA A 135 -15.67 3.33 1.90
CA ALA A 135 -14.90 4.56 2.03
C ALA A 135 -15.61 5.61 2.88
N ARG A 136 -16.93 5.77 2.73
CA ARG A 136 -17.71 6.72 3.55
C ARG A 136 -17.85 6.27 4.98
N MET A 137 -18.01 4.97 5.21
CA MET A 137 -18.14 4.41 6.56
C MET A 137 -16.86 4.65 7.36
N TYR A 138 -15.71 4.30 6.80
CA TYR A 138 -14.42 4.51 7.45
C TYR A 138 -14.09 5.99 7.63
N TYR A 139 -14.35 6.84 6.64
CA TYR A 139 -14.06 8.28 6.73
C TYR A 139 -14.90 9.01 7.78
N LYS A 140 -16.12 8.57 8.05
CA LYS A 140 -16.97 9.15 9.11
C LYS A 140 -16.48 8.84 10.53
N SER A 141 -15.62 7.82 10.65
CA SER A 141 -15.08 7.39 11.94
C SER A 141 -13.79 8.13 12.30
N VAL A 142 -13.24 8.93 11.38
CA VAL A 142 -12.08 9.80 11.55
C VAL A 142 -12.51 11.22 11.91
#